data_34ee3fe2218aee8a7a3c1f26533bdc0d
#
_entry.id   34ee3fe2218aee8a7a3c1f26533bdc0d
#
_cell.length_a   1.000
_cell.length_b   1.000
_cell.length_c   1.000
_cell.angle_alpha   90.00
_cell.angle_beta   90.00
_cell.angle_gamma   90.00
#
_symmetry.space_group_name_H-M   'P 1'
#
loop_
_entity.id
_entity.type
_entity.pdbx_description
1 polymer ?
#
loop_
_entity_poly.entity_id
_entity_poly.type
_entity_poly.pdbx_seq_one_letter_code
_entity_poly.pdbx_strand_id
1 'polypeptide(L)'
;VTPVVEDGVAVGYISVRTKPTRQQVAQASALYACIKAGQADGLVISQGAAVRTGWLAKVLSLRDLALGKRIGWNLGLLSLVLLLQLAWTANVLPASAGGWLTGLSVVALCATLYFWQSLHRTVLRPLQRARQACDVMSGGDLTGELDTERRDEMGQLLRSLRQLRVNLHSIVGDVRGNFLRISMASQEIAAGNMDLSGRTEAQASALQQTASSMEQLAATVQQNSDNAVQASEMVGKVQGLAGSSGQIVGQVVTMMGEINASSKKIGDITGIIEGIAFQTNILALNAAVEAARAGEQGRGFAVVAGEVRNLAQRSASAATEIKQLITASLAQVQAGAKLAVQAGASSTEMLGAVQGVRNIMEEIASASREQSHGIAQVNMAVTQMDEVTQHNAALVEESTATSASLQDQTLQLEQAMALFKLGSVVH
;
A
#
# COMPACT_ATOMS: atom_id res chain seq x y z
N VAL A 1 -0.30 -13.83 -51.85
CA VAL A 1 -0.32 -12.37 -51.68
C VAL A 1 -1.58 -11.86 -52.32
N THR A 2 -2.50 -11.32 -51.56
CA THR A 2 -3.78 -10.79 -52.03
C THR A 2 -3.68 -9.28 -52.08
N PRO A 3 -3.93 -8.64 -53.23
CA PRO A 3 -3.89 -7.19 -53.31
C PRO A 3 -5.09 -6.58 -52.53
N VAL A 4 -4.82 -5.56 -51.74
CA VAL A 4 -5.85 -4.66 -51.22
C VAL A 4 -6.13 -3.62 -52.30
N VAL A 5 -7.35 -3.63 -52.80
CA VAL A 5 -7.74 -2.75 -53.91
C VAL A 5 -8.64 -1.64 -53.37
N GLU A 6 -8.29 -0.37 -53.63
CA GLU A 6 -9.15 0.81 -53.43
C GLU A 6 -9.40 1.46 -54.79
N ASP A 7 -10.65 1.73 -55.10
CA ASP A 7 -11.07 2.35 -56.37
C ASP A 7 -10.48 1.69 -57.63
N GLY A 8 -10.31 0.36 -57.60
CA GLY A 8 -9.75 -0.41 -58.70
C GLY A 8 -8.22 -0.41 -58.79
N VAL A 9 -7.52 0.27 -57.91
CA VAL A 9 -6.06 0.33 -57.83
C VAL A 9 -5.57 -0.45 -56.60
N ALA A 10 -4.52 -1.27 -56.80
CA ALA A 10 -3.91 -1.99 -55.68
C ALA A 10 -3.12 -1.03 -54.77
N VAL A 11 -3.65 -0.72 -53.60
CA VAL A 11 -3.03 0.16 -52.58
C VAL A 11 -2.07 -0.60 -51.65
N GLY A 12 -2.16 -1.91 -51.62
CA GLY A 12 -1.31 -2.74 -50.78
C GLY A 12 -1.47 -4.23 -51.07
N TYR A 13 -0.69 -5.04 -50.37
CA TYR A 13 -0.73 -6.50 -50.53
C TYR A 13 -0.74 -7.17 -49.16
N ILE A 14 -1.72 -8.02 -48.91
CA ILE A 14 -1.75 -8.91 -47.74
C ILE A 14 -1.04 -10.19 -48.12
N SER A 15 0.00 -10.56 -47.39
CA SER A 15 0.72 -11.81 -47.54
C SER A 15 0.60 -12.65 -46.28
N VAL A 16 -0.21 -13.70 -46.33
CA VAL A 16 -0.21 -14.73 -45.27
C VAL A 16 0.98 -15.64 -45.53
N ARG A 17 1.96 -15.60 -44.66
CA ARG A 17 3.15 -16.46 -44.72
C ARG A 17 2.95 -17.64 -43.79
N THR A 18 2.79 -18.81 -44.35
CA THR A 18 2.86 -20.08 -43.60
C THR A 18 4.30 -20.59 -43.60
N LYS A 19 4.77 -21.09 -42.47
CA LYS A 19 6.10 -21.68 -42.36
C LYS A 19 6.14 -22.92 -43.27
N PRO A 20 7.02 -22.96 -44.27
CA PRO A 20 7.06 -24.08 -45.19
C PRO A 20 7.50 -25.36 -44.47
N THR A 21 6.99 -26.50 -44.91
CA THR A 21 7.43 -27.80 -44.41
C THR A 21 8.87 -28.10 -44.86
N ARG A 22 9.59 -28.94 -44.12
CA ARG A 22 10.96 -29.35 -44.47
C ARG A 22 11.04 -29.91 -45.90
N GLN A 23 10.01 -30.67 -46.33
CA GLN A 23 9.91 -31.20 -47.67
C GLN A 23 9.76 -30.14 -48.75
N GLN A 24 8.94 -29.10 -48.50
CA GLN A 24 8.77 -27.94 -49.40
C GLN A 24 10.07 -27.15 -49.53
N VAL A 25 10.78 -26.98 -48.42
CA VAL A 25 12.09 -26.30 -48.43
C VAL A 25 13.11 -27.07 -49.25
N ALA A 26 13.18 -28.42 -49.07
CA ALA A 26 14.08 -29.28 -49.80
C ALA A 26 13.77 -29.28 -51.33
N GLN A 27 12.49 -29.33 -51.71
CA GLN A 27 12.06 -29.27 -53.10
C GLN A 27 12.40 -27.91 -53.77
N ALA A 28 12.12 -26.80 -53.05
CA ALA A 28 12.45 -25.46 -53.52
C ALA A 28 13.97 -25.28 -53.66
N SER A 29 14.77 -25.77 -52.71
CA SER A 29 16.24 -25.72 -52.76
C SER A 29 16.81 -26.52 -53.93
N ALA A 30 16.29 -27.71 -54.18
CA ALA A 30 16.68 -28.54 -55.32
C ALA A 30 16.34 -27.85 -56.66
N LEU A 31 15.16 -27.25 -56.77
CA LEU A 31 14.72 -26.51 -57.92
C LEU A 31 15.61 -25.24 -58.18
N TYR A 32 15.92 -24.51 -57.14
CA TYR A 32 16.83 -23.37 -57.18
C TYR A 32 18.25 -23.77 -57.62
N ALA A 33 18.76 -24.87 -57.14
CA ALA A 33 20.07 -25.44 -57.52
C ALA A 33 20.07 -25.80 -59.00
N CYS A 34 19.01 -26.41 -59.51
CA CYS A 34 18.84 -26.77 -60.92
C CYS A 34 18.79 -25.54 -61.86
N ILE A 35 18.07 -24.49 -61.45
CA ILE A 35 17.99 -23.22 -62.17
C ILE A 35 19.36 -22.52 -62.20
N LYS A 36 20.08 -22.49 -61.07
CA LYS A 36 21.40 -21.85 -60.93
C LYS A 36 22.50 -22.60 -61.71
N ALA A 37 22.36 -23.89 -61.87
CA ALA A 37 23.28 -24.74 -62.67
C ALA A 37 23.05 -24.64 -64.18
N GLY A 38 22.07 -23.81 -64.67
CA GLY A 38 21.75 -23.70 -66.10
C GLY A 38 21.09 -24.95 -66.69
N GLN A 39 20.70 -25.94 -65.89
CA GLN A 39 20.09 -27.19 -66.34
C GLN A 39 18.55 -27.12 -66.40
N ALA A 40 17.99 -25.94 -66.37
CA ALA A 40 16.54 -25.67 -66.34
C ALA A 40 15.98 -25.26 -67.70
N ASP A 41 16.52 -25.77 -68.79
CA ASP A 41 16.01 -25.45 -70.14
C ASP A 41 14.51 -25.78 -70.24
N GLY A 42 13.71 -24.75 -70.53
CA GLY A 42 12.26 -24.88 -70.67
C GLY A 42 11.44 -24.85 -69.37
N LEU A 43 12.03 -24.49 -68.22
CA LEU A 43 11.30 -24.23 -66.97
C LEU A 43 11.15 -22.71 -66.72
N VAL A 44 9.92 -22.23 -66.54
CA VAL A 44 9.60 -20.85 -66.15
C VAL A 44 8.78 -20.89 -64.86
N ILE A 45 9.10 -19.99 -63.92
CA ILE A 45 8.32 -19.84 -62.72
C ILE A 45 7.10 -18.96 -63.01
N SER A 46 5.92 -19.56 -62.93
CA SER A 46 4.65 -18.86 -63.11
C SER A 46 3.79 -19.09 -61.84
N GLN A 47 3.32 -18.00 -61.20
CA GLN A 47 2.49 -18.04 -59.99
C GLN A 47 3.07 -18.91 -58.83
N GLY A 48 4.39 -18.90 -58.68
CA GLY A 48 5.06 -19.68 -57.62
C GLY A 48 5.25 -21.18 -57.90
N ALA A 49 4.86 -21.65 -59.10
CA ALA A 49 5.09 -23.06 -59.54
C ALA A 49 6.05 -23.08 -60.75
N ALA A 50 6.90 -24.10 -60.83
CA ALA A 50 7.77 -24.34 -61.97
C ALA A 50 6.95 -25.01 -63.08
N VAL A 51 6.78 -24.31 -64.21
CA VAL A 51 6.02 -24.78 -65.37
C VAL A 51 7.00 -25.00 -66.53
N ARG A 52 6.91 -26.17 -67.21
CA ARG A 52 7.71 -26.44 -68.43
C ARG A 52 7.16 -25.66 -69.63
N THR A 53 8.05 -25.00 -70.34
CA THR A 53 7.73 -24.30 -71.60
C THR A 53 8.08 -25.20 -72.78
N GLY A 54 7.06 -25.74 -73.50
CA GLY A 54 7.22 -26.52 -74.72
C GLY A 54 5.91 -26.47 -75.51
N TRP A 55 5.92 -26.82 -76.85
CA TRP A 55 4.71 -26.84 -77.63
C TRP A 55 3.64 -27.77 -77.08
N LEU A 56 4.04 -28.94 -76.51
CA LEU A 56 3.16 -29.86 -75.75
C LEU A 56 2.64 -29.25 -74.44
N ALA A 57 3.44 -28.43 -73.77
CA ALA A 57 3.01 -27.68 -72.59
C ALA A 57 1.97 -26.61 -72.94
N LYS A 58 2.09 -25.97 -74.12
CA LYS A 58 1.05 -25.04 -74.63
C LYS A 58 -0.26 -25.75 -74.95
N VAL A 59 -0.23 -26.99 -75.46
CA VAL A 59 -1.45 -27.80 -75.68
C VAL A 59 -2.02 -28.33 -74.38
N LEU A 60 -1.19 -28.73 -73.42
CA LEU A 60 -1.61 -29.14 -72.07
C LEU A 60 -2.05 -27.92 -71.19
N SER A 61 -1.58 -26.70 -71.44
CA SER A 61 -2.02 -25.46 -70.77
C SER A 61 -3.46 -25.06 -71.11
N LEU A 62 -4.10 -25.70 -72.11
CA LEU A 62 -5.56 -25.61 -72.26
C LEU A 62 -6.32 -26.06 -71.00
N ARG A 63 -5.66 -26.83 -70.14
CA ARG A 63 -6.17 -27.25 -68.83
C ARG A 63 -6.15 -26.11 -67.81
N ASP A 64 -5.27 -25.15 -67.94
CA ASP A 64 -5.11 -24.00 -67.05
C ASP A 64 -5.89 -22.74 -67.55
N LEU A 65 -6.54 -22.86 -68.71
CA LEU A 65 -7.43 -21.81 -69.20
C LEU A 65 -8.62 -21.67 -68.25
N ALA A 66 -9.00 -20.42 -67.95
CA ALA A 66 -10.21 -20.12 -67.21
C ALA A 66 -11.41 -20.93 -67.73
N LEU A 67 -12.18 -21.50 -66.84
CA LEU A 67 -13.29 -22.42 -67.14
C LEU A 67 -14.16 -21.91 -68.31
N GLY A 68 -14.47 -20.61 -68.35
CA GLY A 68 -15.22 -19.94 -69.40
C GLY A 68 -14.54 -20.01 -70.77
N LYS A 69 -13.23 -19.79 -70.85
CA LYS A 69 -12.48 -19.92 -72.11
C LYS A 69 -12.44 -21.34 -72.60
N ARG A 70 -12.25 -22.30 -71.70
CA ARG A 70 -12.19 -23.73 -72.02
C ARG A 70 -13.54 -24.26 -72.57
N ILE A 71 -14.64 -23.88 -71.89
CA ILE A 71 -15.98 -24.24 -72.35
C ILE A 71 -16.29 -23.55 -73.68
N GLY A 72 -15.88 -22.28 -73.84
CA GLY A 72 -16.02 -21.54 -75.09
C GLY A 72 -15.27 -22.18 -76.27
N TRP A 73 -14.04 -22.65 -76.09
CA TRP A 73 -13.28 -23.37 -77.08
C TRP A 73 -13.96 -24.68 -77.49
N ASN A 74 -14.43 -25.49 -76.50
CA ASN A 74 -15.09 -26.77 -76.79
C ASN A 74 -16.40 -26.56 -77.58
N LEU A 75 -17.24 -25.60 -77.14
CA LEU A 75 -18.47 -25.26 -77.86
C LEU A 75 -18.25 -24.55 -79.18
N GLY A 76 -17.20 -23.77 -79.32
CA GLY A 76 -16.76 -23.13 -80.57
C GLY A 76 -16.30 -24.16 -81.60
N LEU A 77 -15.54 -25.19 -81.13
CA LEU A 77 -15.12 -26.28 -81.99
C LEU A 77 -16.30 -27.15 -82.45
N LEU A 78 -17.24 -27.44 -81.52
CA LEU A 78 -18.48 -28.13 -81.89
C LEU A 78 -19.33 -27.35 -82.89
N SER A 79 -19.44 -26.01 -82.67
CA SER A 79 -20.14 -25.11 -83.61
C SER A 79 -19.46 -25.05 -85.01
N LEU A 80 -18.11 -25.08 -85.01
CA LEU A 80 -17.36 -25.13 -86.27
C LEU A 80 -17.58 -26.43 -87.03
N VAL A 81 -17.57 -27.58 -86.32
CA VAL A 81 -17.86 -28.88 -86.93
C VAL A 81 -19.30 -28.88 -87.50
N LEU A 82 -20.27 -28.35 -86.78
CA LEU A 82 -21.63 -28.26 -87.24
C LEU A 82 -21.83 -27.31 -88.46
N LEU A 83 -21.08 -26.19 -88.47
CA LEU A 83 -21.03 -25.29 -89.64
C LEU A 83 -20.42 -25.98 -90.85
N LEU A 84 -19.28 -26.70 -90.68
CA LEU A 84 -18.66 -27.44 -91.78
C LEU A 84 -19.59 -28.54 -92.31
N GLN A 85 -20.28 -29.24 -91.40
CA GLN A 85 -21.29 -30.24 -91.82
C GLN A 85 -22.46 -29.63 -92.52
N LEU A 86 -22.94 -28.43 -92.10
CA LEU A 86 -24.00 -27.69 -92.73
C LEU A 86 -23.57 -27.24 -94.18
N ALA A 87 -22.37 -26.74 -94.33
CA ALA A 87 -21.79 -26.35 -95.67
C ALA A 87 -21.63 -27.56 -96.57
N TRP A 88 -21.16 -28.70 -96.06
CA TRP A 88 -21.02 -29.92 -96.84
C TRP A 88 -22.35 -30.50 -97.27
N THR A 89 -23.33 -30.56 -96.41
CA THR A 89 -24.71 -31.07 -96.73
C THR A 89 -25.42 -30.18 -97.72
N ALA A 90 -25.24 -28.87 -97.65
CA ALA A 90 -25.85 -27.90 -98.58
C ALA A 90 -25.26 -27.99 -100.00
N ASN A 91 -23.98 -28.37 -100.16
CA ASN A 91 -23.26 -28.38 -101.46
C ASN A 91 -23.23 -29.78 -102.11
N VAL A 92 -23.32 -30.86 -101.38
CA VAL A 92 -23.03 -32.21 -101.95
C VAL A 92 -24.23 -33.13 -102.04
N LEU A 93 -25.33 -32.90 -101.26
CA LEU A 93 -26.49 -33.81 -101.22
C LEU A 93 -27.63 -33.29 -102.16
N PRO A 94 -28.34 -34.21 -102.87
CA PRO A 94 -29.50 -33.84 -103.69
C PRO A 94 -30.66 -33.31 -102.83
N ALA A 95 -31.50 -32.42 -103.39
CA ALA A 95 -32.50 -31.60 -102.68
C ALA A 95 -33.52 -32.45 -101.84
N SER A 96 -33.78 -33.69 -102.23
CA SER A 96 -34.71 -34.57 -101.47
C SER A 96 -34.18 -35.12 -100.14
N ALA A 97 -32.88 -35.31 -100.01
CA ALA A 97 -32.25 -35.82 -98.79
C ALA A 97 -31.51 -34.74 -97.99
N GLY A 98 -31.06 -33.66 -98.66
CA GLY A 98 -30.29 -32.59 -98.07
C GLY A 98 -31.12 -31.67 -97.17
N GLY A 99 -32.42 -31.52 -97.40
CA GLY A 99 -33.27 -30.58 -96.62
C GLY A 99 -33.47 -30.98 -95.15
N TRP A 100 -33.57 -32.27 -94.94
CA TRP A 100 -33.68 -32.78 -93.53
C TRP A 100 -32.39 -32.64 -92.75
N LEU A 101 -31.26 -32.96 -93.29
CA LEU A 101 -29.93 -32.90 -92.62
C LEU A 101 -29.52 -31.43 -92.42
N THR A 102 -29.82 -30.52 -93.31
CA THR A 102 -29.61 -29.04 -93.17
C THR A 102 -30.46 -28.50 -92.03
N GLY A 103 -31.75 -28.89 -91.94
CA GLY A 103 -32.66 -28.52 -90.82
C GLY A 103 -32.14 -28.96 -89.51
N LEU A 104 -31.68 -30.25 -89.41
CA LEU A 104 -31.13 -30.84 -88.17
C LEU A 104 -29.86 -30.10 -87.73
N SER A 105 -28.97 -29.72 -88.64
CA SER A 105 -27.71 -28.99 -88.36
C SER A 105 -27.98 -27.55 -87.89
N VAL A 106 -28.98 -26.89 -88.35
CA VAL A 106 -29.42 -25.56 -87.88
C VAL A 106 -29.98 -25.65 -86.47
N VAL A 107 -30.86 -26.64 -86.20
CA VAL A 107 -31.39 -26.87 -84.86
C VAL A 107 -30.27 -27.20 -83.86
N ALA A 108 -29.31 -28.04 -84.24
CA ALA A 108 -28.14 -28.35 -83.41
C ALA A 108 -27.26 -27.14 -83.10
N LEU A 109 -27.07 -26.24 -84.10
CA LEU A 109 -26.33 -25.00 -83.91
C LEU A 109 -27.10 -24.03 -82.98
N CYS A 110 -28.37 -23.88 -83.17
CA CYS A 110 -29.20 -23.08 -82.26
C CYS A 110 -29.23 -23.63 -80.83
N ALA A 111 -29.32 -24.93 -80.68
CA ALA A 111 -29.24 -25.62 -79.38
C ALA A 111 -27.88 -25.37 -78.66
N THR A 112 -26.76 -25.44 -79.43
CA THR A 112 -25.40 -25.19 -78.89
C THR A 112 -25.23 -23.75 -78.46
N LEU A 113 -25.71 -22.79 -79.22
CA LEU A 113 -25.69 -21.37 -78.83
C LEU A 113 -26.59 -21.08 -77.60
N TYR A 114 -27.78 -21.66 -77.58
CA TYR A 114 -28.67 -21.56 -76.41
C TYR A 114 -28.00 -22.17 -75.16
N PHE A 115 -27.39 -23.33 -75.26
CA PHE A 115 -26.69 -24.00 -74.18
C PHE A 115 -25.51 -23.18 -73.67
N TRP A 116 -24.71 -22.59 -74.60
CA TRP A 116 -23.64 -21.70 -74.27
C TRP A 116 -24.14 -20.48 -73.46
N GLN A 117 -25.18 -19.86 -73.95
CA GLN A 117 -25.76 -18.68 -73.29
C GLN A 117 -26.37 -19.03 -71.91
N SER A 118 -27.02 -20.15 -71.83
CA SER A 118 -27.57 -20.68 -70.56
C SER A 118 -26.47 -20.94 -69.57
N LEU A 119 -25.42 -21.71 -69.94
CA LEU A 119 -24.27 -22.03 -69.08
C LEU A 119 -23.53 -20.80 -68.63
N HIS A 120 -23.34 -19.82 -69.52
CA HIS A 120 -22.68 -18.56 -69.19
C HIS A 120 -23.47 -17.75 -68.18
N ARG A 121 -24.79 -17.70 -68.27
CA ARG A 121 -25.66 -16.95 -67.35
C ARG A 121 -25.91 -17.70 -66.01
N THR A 122 -26.06 -19.01 -66.07
CA THR A 122 -26.44 -19.80 -64.86
C THR A 122 -25.25 -20.23 -64.00
N VAL A 123 -24.08 -20.48 -64.59
CA VAL A 123 -22.93 -21.03 -63.86
C VAL A 123 -21.74 -20.03 -63.87
N LEU A 124 -21.30 -19.61 -65.04
CA LEU A 124 -20.04 -18.86 -65.16
C LEU A 124 -20.09 -17.51 -64.47
N ARG A 125 -21.11 -16.70 -64.72
CA ARG A 125 -21.24 -15.37 -64.10
C ARG A 125 -21.38 -15.45 -62.58
N PRO A 126 -22.27 -16.27 -61.98
CA PRO A 126 -22.36 -16.41 -60.52
C PRO A 126 -21.07 -16.93 -59.89
N LEU A 127 -20.38 -17.87 -60.50
CA LEU A 127 -19.09 -18.38 -59.99
C LEU A 127 -18.00 -17.29 -60.01
N GLN A 128 -17.96 -16.46 -61.04
CA GLN A 128 -17.05 -15.30 -61.10
C GLN A 128 -17.35 -14.28 -60.02
N ARG A 129 -18.64 -14.00 -59.73
CA ARG A 129 -19.06 -13.12 -58.63
C ARG A 129 -18.68 -13.74 -57.26
N ALA A 130 -18.89 -15.03 -57.04
CA ALA A 130 -18.50 -15.70 -55.84
C ALA A 130 -16.98 -15.63 -55.61
N ARG A 131 -16.20 -15.90 -56.65
CA ARG A 131 -14.73 -15.76 -56.61
C ARG A 131 -14.32 -14.31 -56.27
N GLN A 132 -14.87 -13.32 -56.95
CA GLN A 132 -14.57 -11.91 -56.73
C GLN A 132 -14.91 -11.49 -55.30
N ALA A 133 -16.04 -11.96 -54.74
CA ALA A 133 -16.41 -11.73 -53.36
C ALA A 133 -15.41 -12.35 -52.36
N CYS A 134 -14.96 -13.59 -52.66
CA CYS A 134 -13.90 -14.22 -51.84
C CYS A 134 -12.58 -13.45 -51.90
N ASP A 135 -12.20 -12.97 -53.13
CA ASP A 135 -10.97 -12.19 -53.30
C ASP A 135 -11.03 -10.88 -52.51
N VAL A 136 -12.16 -10.16 -52.53
CA VAL A 136 -12.41 -8.93 -51.79
C VAL A 136 -12.39 -9.19 -50.26
N MET A 137 -13.10 -10.22 -49.78
CA MET A 137 -13.10 -10.60 -48.37
C MET A 137 -11.72 -11.05 -47.87
N SER A 138 -10.95 -11.76 -48.71
CA SER A 138 -9.58 -12.16 -48.36
C SER A 138 -8.62 -10.97 -48.31
N GLY A 139 -8.92 -9.87 -49.00
CA GLY A 139 -8.25 -8.56 -48.90
C GLY A 139 -8.65 -7.76 -47.68
N GLY A 140 -9.53 -8.29 -46.83
CA GLY A 140 -10.00 -7.63 -45.60
C GLY A 140 -11.21 -6.73 -45.78
N ASP A 141 -11.73 -6.55 -47.01
CA ASP A 141 -12.91 -5.75 -47.24
C ASP A 141 -14.18 -6.57 -47.02
N LEU A 142 -14.87 -6.27 -45.92
CA LEU A 142 -16.13 -6.90 -45.51
C LEU A 142 -17.36 -6.03 -45.81
N THR A 143 -17.20 -4.94 -46.57
CA THR A 143 -18.30 -3.98 -46.87
C THR A 143 -19.21 -4.41 -48.01
N GLY A 144 -18.70 -5.21 -48.97
CA GLY A 144 -19.40 -5.56 -50.20
C GLY A 144 -20.70 -6.33 -49.96
N GLU A 145 -21.75 -6.00 -50.72
CA GLU A 145 -23.01 -6.74 -50.70
C GLU A 145 -23.00 -7.90 -51.70
N LEU A 146 -23.57 -9.05 -51.27
CA LEU A 146 -23.73 -10.25 -52.11
C LEU A 146 -25.22 -10.41 -52.45
N ASP A 147 -25.52 -10.34 -53.73
CA ASP A 147 -26.87 -10.64 -54.27
C ASP A 147 -27.16 -12.12 -54.07
N THR A 148 -28.21 -12.43 -53.29
CA THR A 148 -28.59 -13.79 -52.90
C THR A 148 -30.02 -14.19 -53.35
N GLU A 149 -30.61 -13.46 -54.32
CA GLU A 149 -32.02 -13.71 -54.78
C GLU A 149 -32.22 -15.06 -55.48
N ARG A 150 -31.13 -15.67 -55.95
CA ARG A 150 -31.21 -16.98 -56.64
C ARG A 150 -31.56 -18.13 -55.69
N ARG A 151 -32.38 -19.06 -56.21
CA ARG A 151 -32.83 -20.24 -55.42
C ARG A 151 -32.13 -21.54 -55.78
N ASP A 152 -31.21 -21.52 -56.76
CA ASP A 152 -30.41 -22.67 -57.18
C ASP A 152 -29.15 -22.88 -56.30
N GLU A 153 -28.32 -23.87 -56.64
CA GLU A 153 -27.08 -24.21 -55.92
C GLU A 153 -26.09 -23.04 -55.91
N MET A 154 -26.04 -22.20 -56.97
CA MET A 154 -25.22 -21.00 -56.99
C MET A 154 -25.75 -19.94 -56.02
N GLY A 155 -27.07 -19.83 -55.87
CA GLY A 155 -27.69 -18.99 -54.87
C GLY A 155 -27.40 -19.49 -53.44
N GLN A 156 -27.36 -20.83 -53.21
CA GLN A 156 -26.96 -21.39 -51.91
C GLN A 156 -25.52 -21.05 -51.60
N LEU A 157 -24.58 -21.18 -52.54
CA LEU A 157 -23.16 -20.81 -52.38
C LEU A 157 -23.03 -19.32 -52.03
N LEU A 158 -23.73 -18.43 -52.72
CA LEU A 158 -23.70 -16.99 -52.44
C LEU A 158 -24.28 -16.67 -51.05
N ARG A 159 -25.32 -17.36 -50.59
CA ARG A 159 -25.86 -17.20 -49.25
C ARG A 159 -24.85 -17.64 -48.16
N SER A 160 -24.16 -18.78 -48.38
CA SER A 160 -23.13 -19.24 -47.44
C SER A 160 -21.95 -18.24 -47.38
N LEU A 161 -21.53 -17.68 -48.48
CA LEU A 161 -20.51 -16.62 -48.52
C LEU A 161 -20.97 -15.33 -47.82
N ARG A 162 -22.24 -14.93 -48.04
CA ARG A 162 -22.81 -13.79 -47.30
C ARG A 162 -22.81 -14.04 -45.80
N GLN A 163 -23.21 -15.24 -45.36
CA GLN A 163 -23.21 -15.61 -43.91
C GLN A 163 -21.80 -15.59 -43.35
N LEU A 164 -20.81 -16.12 -44.09
CA LEU A 164 -19.40 -16.06 -43.70
C LEU A 164 -18.92 -14.60 -43.53
N ARG A 165 -19.26 -13.75 -44.48
CA ARG A 165 -18.96 -12.30 -44.41
C ARG A 165 -19.55 -11.65 -43.16
N VAL A 166 -20.86 -11.90 -42.91
CA VAL A 166 -21.57 -11.34 -41.74
C VAL A 166 -20.93 -11.81 -40.44
N ASN A 167 -20.59 -13.08 -40.36
CA ASN A 167 -19.92 -13.63 -39.17
C ASN A 167 -18.54 -13.00 -38.96
N LEU A 168 -17.73 -12.88 -40.01
CA LEU A 168 -16.42 -12.22 -39.96
C LEU A 168 -16.56 -10.75 -39.58
N HIS A 169 -17.51 -10.03 -40.14
CA HIS A 169 -17.79 -8.63 -39.80
C HIS A 169 -18.12 -8.48 -38.32
N SER A 170 -19.01 -9.34 -37.77
CA SER A 170 -19.37 -9.33 -36.35
C SER A 170 -18.15 -9.63 -35.46
N ILE A 171 -17.39 -10.68 -35.77
CA ILE A 171 -16.22 -11.06 -34.99
C ILE A 171 -15.18 -9.92 -34.97
N VAL A 172 -14.87 -9.34 -36.13
CA VAL A 172 -13.92 -8.21 -36.21
C VAL A 172 -14.42 -6.99 -35.47
N GLY A 173 -15.73 -6.69 -35.58
CA GLY A 173 -16.38 -5.62 -34.82
C GLY A 173 -16.29 -5.80 -33.31
N ASP A 174 -16.60 -7.00 -32.83
CA ASP A 174 -16.53 -7.35 -31.40
C ASP A 174 -15.09 -7.27 -30.89
N VAL A 175 -14.12 -7.78 -31.66
CA VAL A 175 -12.68 -7.72 -31.33
C VAL A 175 -12.20 -6.27 -31.23
N ARG A 176 -12.57 -5.40 -32.18
CA ARG A 176 -12.27 -3.96 -32.11
C ARG A 176 -12.89 -3.31 -30.87
N GLY A 177 -14.15 -3.62 -30.58
CA GLY A 177 -14.82 -3.12 -29.37
C GLY A 177 -14.13 -3.57 -28.09
N ASN A 178 -13.60 -4.79 -28.07
CA ASN A 178 -12.82 -5.29 -26.92
C ASN A 178 -11.48 -4.56 -26.78
N PHE A 179 -10.76 -4.27 -27.88
CA PHE A 179 -9.51 -3.51 -27.81
C PHE A 179 -9.71 -2.11 -27.24
N LEU A 180 -10.76 -1.42 -27.66
CA LEU A 180 -11.09 -0.10 -27.10
C LEU A 180 -11.33 -0.19 -25.59
N ARG A 181 -12.07 -1.21 -25.13
CA ARG A 181 -12.31 -1.42 -23.70
C ARG A 181 -11.03 -1.74 -22.93
N ILE A 182 -10.15 -2.58 -23.49
CA ILE A 182 -8.85 -2.91 -22.87
C ILE A 182 -7.97 -1.67 -22.80
N SER A 183 -7.94 -0.86 -23.87
CA SER A 183 -7.18 0.40 -23.90
C SER A 183 -7.64 1.36 -22.82
N MET A 184 -8.96 1.57 -22.68
CA MET A 184 -9.55 2.40 -21.63
C MET A 184 -9.22 1.88 -20.24
N ALA A 185 -9.38 0.57 -20.00
CA ALA A 185 -9.06 -0.06 -18.72
C ALA A 185 -7.57 0.07 -18.37
N SER A 186 -6.67 -0.07 -19.36
CA SER A 186 -5.22 0.13 -19.14
C SER A 186 -4.88 1.56 -18.78
N GLN A 187 -5.56 2.55 -19.39
CA GLN A 187 -5.41 3.96 -19.02
C GLN A 187 -5.92 4.24 -17.60
N GLU A 188 -7.04 3.64 -17.21
CA GLU A 188 -7.60 3.77 -15.86
C GLU A 188 -6.65 3.14 -14.81
N ILE A 189 -6.07 1.96 -15.11
CA ILE A 189 -5.04 1.34 -14.26
C ILE A 189 -3.82 2.25 -14.14
N ALA A 190 -3.34 2.85 -15.24
CA ALA A 190 -2.20 3.75 -15.21
C ALA A 190 -2.48 5.00 -14.36
N ALA A 191 -3.67 5.59 -14.45
CA ALA A 191 -4.08 6.71 -13.60
C ALA A 191 -4.19 6.29 -12.12
N GLY A 192 -4.77 5.13 -11.83
CA GLY A 192 -4.84 4.57 -10.48
C GLY A 192 -3.46 4.28 -9.88
N ASN A 193 -2.51 3.83 -10.70
CA ASN A 193 -1.12 3.62 -10.28
C ASN A 193 -0.41 4.94 -9.92
N MET A 194 -0.68 6.04 -10.65
CA MET A 194 -0.14 7.36 -10.31
C MET A 194 -0.69 7.85 -8.96
N ASP A 195 -1.99 7.68 -8.69
CA ASP A 195 -2.58 8.01 -7.39
C ASP A 195 -1.96 7.15 -6.27
N LEU A 196 -1.84 5.84 -6.50
CA LEU A 196 -1.23 4.91 -5.55
C LEU A 196 0.24 5.25 -5.28
N SER A 197 1.00 5.67 -6.30
CA SER A 197 2.38 6.15 -6.13
C SER A 197 2.44 7.35 -5.20
N GLY A 198 1.63 8.38 -5.46
CA GLY A 198 1.59 9.58 -4.61
C GLY A 198 1.18 9.27 -3.17
N ARG A 199 0.22 8.36 -2.98
CA ARG A 199 -0.17 7.90 -1.63
C ARG A 199 0.94 7.12 -0.95
N THR A 200 1.66 6.29 -1.67
CA THR A 200 2.80 5.50 -1.15
C THR A 200 3.94 6.41 -0.69
N GLU A 201 4.28 7.44 -1.48
CA GLU A 201 5.27 8.47 -1.10
C GLU A 201 4.84 9.26 0.13
N ALA A 202 3.57 9.69 0.18
CA ALA A 202 3.01 10.37 1.35
C ALA A 202 3.05 9.47 2.60
N GLN A 203 2.74 8.20 2.46
CA GLN A 203 2.81 7.20 3.52
C GLN A 203 4.24 7.00 4.02
N ALA A 204 5.23 6.88 3.12
CA ALA A 204 6.65 6.77 3.47
C ALA A 204 7.11 7.98 4.31
N SER A 205 6.75 9.21 3.89
CA SER A 205 7.05 10.42 4.65
C SER A 205 6.40 10.44 6.04
N ALA A 206 5.14 10.03 6.15
CA ALA A 206 4.43 9.94 7.42
C ALA A 206 5.04 8.89 8.36
N LEU A 207 5.47 7.73 7.83
CA LEU A 207 6.17 6.70 8.59
C LEU A 207 7.52 7.19 9.10
N GLN A 208 8.29 7.92 8.31
CA GLN A 208 9.57 8.50 8.71
C GLN A 208 9.40 9.51 9.85
N GLN A 209 8.37 10.37 9.77
CA GLN A 209 8.02 11.30 10.85
C GLN A 209 7.56 10.55 12.11
N THR A 210 6.76 9.49 11.96
CA THR A 210 6.32 8.64 13.07
C THR A 210 7.49 7.95 13.75
N ALA A 211 8.42 7.36 12.99
CA ALA A 211 9.62 6.72 13.52
C ALA A 211 10.47 7.71 14.33
N SER A 212 10.72 8.92 13.81
CA SER A 212 11.46 9.98 14.53
C SER A 212 10.75 10.38 15.84
N SER A 213 9.41 10.50 15.81
CA SER A 213 8.61 10.79 17.01
C SER A 213 8.68 9.67 18.04
N MET A 214 8.69 8.42 17.60
CA MET A 214 8.83 7.24 18.47
C MET A 214 10.20 7.17 19.12
N GLU A 215 11.27 7.49 18.40
CA GLU A 215 12.62 7.60 18.98
C GLU A 215 12.69 8.68 20.07
N GLN A 216 12.08 9.83 19.83
CA GLN A 216 12.03 10.92 20.81
C GLN A 216 11.17 10.54 22.02
N LEU A 217 10.06 9.85 21.83
CA LEU A 217 9.23 9.30 22.92
C LEU A 217 10.01 8.27 23.74
N ALA A 218 10.73 7.34 23.09
CA ALA A 218 11.56 6.36 23.76
C ALA A 218 12.61 7.01 24.67
N ALA A 219 13.32 8.03 24.16
CA ALA A 219 14.30 8.80 24.93
C ALA A 219 13.64 9.51 26.13
N THR A 220 12.47 10.11 25.93
CA THR A 220 11.73 10.81 27.00
C THR A 220 11.25 9.84 28.08
N VAL A 221 10.74 8.68 27.71
CA VAL A 221 10.26 7.65 28.64
C VAL A 221 11.44 7.07 29.43
N GLN A 222 12.57 6.84 28.78
CA GLN A 222 13.79 6.41 29.48
C GLN A 222 14.26 7.45 30.49
N GLN A 223 14.28 8.73 30.09
CA GLN A 223 14.62 9.84 30.99
C GLN A 223 13.66 9.94 32.18
N ASN A 224 12.36 9.71 31.98
CA ASN A 224 11.38 9.68 33.06
C ASN A 224 11.65 8.54 34.04
N SER A 225 11.99 7.35 33.55
CA SER A 225 12.37 6.22 34.39
C SER A 225 13.62 6.55 35.25
N ASP A 226 14.65 7.14 34.62
CA ASP A 226 15.88 7.52 35.33
C ASP A 226 15.63 8.62 36.36
N ASN A 227 14.81 9.61 36.02
CA ASN A 227 14.40 10.68 36.95
C ASN A 227 13.62 10.12 38.17
N ALA A 228 12.74 9.15 37.94
CA ALA A 228 11.98 8.51 39.00
C ALA A 228 12.91 7.73 39.97
N VAL A 229 13.90 7.04 39.41
CA VAL A 229 14.93 6.35 40.24
C VAL A 229 15.75 7.36 41.08
N GLN A 230 16.24 8.44 40.45
CA GLN A 230 16.98 9.50 41.16
C GLN A 230 16.14 10.17 42.25
N ALA A 231 14.86 10.45 41.96
CA ALA A 231 13.94 11.02 42.93
C ALA A 231 13.72 10.05 44.09
N SER A 232 13.57 8.75 43.84
CA SER A 232 13.43 7.72 44.90
C SER A 232 14.66 7.65 45.81
N GLU A 233 15.88 7.76 45.23
CA GLU A 233 17.12 7.84 46.05
C GLU A 233 17.16 9.10 46.91
N MET A 234 16.75 10.26 46.38
CA MET A 234 16.70 11.50 47.13
C MET A 234 15.69 11.44 48.26
N VAL A 235 14.53 10.84 48.03
CA VAL A 235 13.50 10.57 49.03
C VAL A 235 14.07 9.69 50.15
N GLY A 236 14.85 8.68 49.82
CA GLY A 236 15.54 7.83 50.81
C GLY A 236 16.49 8.64 51.72
N LYS A 237 17.23 9.60 51.18
CA LYS A 237 18.10 10.50 51.96
C LYS A 237 17.28 11.42 52.87
N VAL A 238 16.19 11.99 52.39
CA VAL A 238 15.27 12.83 53.18
C VAL A 238 14.64 12.04 54.32
N GLN A 239 14.25 10.79 54.08
CA GLN A 239 13.72 9.87 55.09
C GLN A 239 14.76 9.63 56.20
N GLY A 240 16.02 9.41 55.87
CA GLY A 240 17.11 9.23 56.84
C GLY A 240 17.32 10.51 57.67
N LEU A 241 17.31 11.68 57.05
CA LEU A 241 17.45 12.98 57.77
C LEU A 241 16.26 13.25 58.71
N ALA A 242 15.05 13.01 58.22
CA ALA A 242 13.85 13.18 59.05
C ALA A 242 13.82 12.22 60.26
N GLY A 243 14.25 10.98 60.06
CA GLY A 243 14.41 9.99 61.15
C GLY A 243 15.42 10.42 62.20
N SER A 244 16.59 10.92 61.76
CA SER A 244 17.65 11.46 62.65
C SER A 244 17.12 12.70 63.40
N SER A 245 16.41 13.61 62.71
CA SER A 245 15.80 14.78 63.35
C SER A 245 14.80 14.38 64.42
N GLY A 246 13.95 13.37 64.18
CA GLY A 246 13.02 12.83 65.16
C GLY A 246 13.72 12.27 66.42
N GLN A 247 14.86 11.61 66.23
CA GLN A 247 15.66 11.11 67.36
C GLN A 247 16.23 12.24 68.20
N ILE A 248 16.77 13.31 67.54
CA ILE A 248 17.30 14.49 68.23
C ILE A 248 16.20 15.17 69.06
N VAL A 249 15.01 15.36 68.48
CA VAL A 249 13.87 15.94 69.14
C VAL A 249 13.47 15.09 70.36
N GLY A 250 13.49 13.74 70.25
CA GLY A 250 13.23 12.84 71.37
C GLY A 250 14.22 13.02 72.51
N GLN A 251 15.53 13.20 72.20
CA GLN A 251 16.54 13.53 73.20
C GLN A 251 16.31 14.90 73.90
N VAL A 252 15.86 15.90 73.11
CA VAL A 252 15.50 17.22 73.69
C VAL A 252 14.32 17.09 74.68
N VAL A 253 13.29 16.32 74.31
CA VAL A 253 12.16 16.08 75.25
C VAL A 253 12.61 15.39 76.53
N THR A 254 13.49 14.40 76.48
CA THR A 254 14.07 13.72 77.63
C THR A 254 14.86 14.73 78.46
N MET A 255 15.75 15.55 77.88
CA MET A 255 16.55 16.52 78.56
C MET A 255 15.68 17.63 79.27
N MET A 256 14.62 18.07 78.64
CA MET A 256 13.63 19.01 79.20
C MET A 256 12.94 18.36 80.47
N GLY A 257 12.65 17.06 80.35
CA GLY A 257 12.13 16.30 81.57
C GLY A 257 13.10 16.28 82.75
N GLU A 258 14.41 16.07 82.46
CA GLU A 258 15.45 16.03 83.49
C GLU A 258 15.67 17.45 84.08
N ILE A 259 15.64 18.51 83.27
CA ILE A 259 15.76 19.91 83.72
C ILE A 259 14.53 20.22 84.61
N ASN A 260 13.33 19.84 84.20
CA ASN A 260 12.10 20.03 84.97
C ASN A 260 12.24 19.34 86.37
N ALA A 261 12.68 18.10 86.42
CA ALA A 261 12.86 17.35 87.66
C ALA A 261 13.94 18.00 88.60
N SER A 262 15.03 18.44 87.99
CA SER A 262 16.09 19.15 88.68
C SER A 262 15.64 20.51 89.24
N SER A 263 14.92 21.31 88.44
CA SER A 263 14.38 22.60 88.82
C SER A 263 13.37 22.45 89.99
N LYS A 264 12.56 21.43 89.97
CA LYS A 264 11.64 21.11 91.06
C LYS A 264 12.34 20.82 92.38
N LYS A 265 13.45 20.05 92.31
CA LYS A 265 14.28 19.76 93.50
C LYS A 265 14.92 21.07 94.04
N ILE A 266 15.36 21.97 93.16
CA ILE A 266 15.91 23.28 93.58
C ILE A 266 14.83 24.07 94.27
N GLY A 267 13.60 24.11 93.72
CA GLY A 267 12.44 24.72 94.41
C GLY A 267 12.17 24.18 95.81
N ASP A 268 12.22 22.87 95.95
CA ASP A 268 12.05 22.21 97.30
C ASP A 268 13.13 22.62 98.26
N ILE A 269 14.42 22.66 97.83
CA ILE A 269 15.57 23.08 98.59
C ILE A 269 15.43 24.57 99.00
N THR A 270 15.02 25.41 98.08
CA THR A 270 14.78 26.86 98.34
C THR A 270 13.68 27.01 99.43
N GLY A 271 12.63 26.23 99.39
CA GLY A 271 11.60 26.20 100.47
C GLY A 271 12.16 25.82 101.82
N ILE A 272 13.12 24.86 101.86
CA ILE A 272 13.81 24.44 103.13
C ILE A 272 14.67 25.63 103.63
N ILE A 273 15.39 26.33 102.72
CA ILE A 273 16.23 27.48 103.06
C ILE A 273 15.35 28.66 103.60
N GLU A 274 14.22 28.91 103.02
CA GLU A 274 13.20 29.89 103.53
C GLU A 274 12.74 29.51 104.94
N GLY A 275 12.48 28.25 105.17
CA GLY A 275 12.09 27.73 106.50
C GLY A 275 13.23 27.86 107.55
N ILE A 276 14.48 27.60 107.17
CA ILE A 276 15.66 27.77 108.09
C ILE A 276 15.88 29.26 108.37
N ALA A 277 15.74 30.16 107.34
CA ALA A 277 15.87 31.57 107.53
C ALA A 277 14.77 32.12 108.52
N PHE A 278 13.53 31.61 108.41
CA PHE A 278 12.43 31.96 109.32
C PHE A 278 12.72 31.44 110.74
N GLN A 279 13.17 30.21 110.92
CA GLN A 279 13.55 29.69 112.27
C GLN A 279 14.72 30.47 112.86
N THR A 280 15.74 30.84 112.08
CA THR A 280 16.87 31.65 112.55
C THR A 280 16.46 33.07 112.92
N ASN A 281 15.50 33.66 112.16
CA ASN A 281 14.93 34.97 112.48
C ASN A 281 14.17 34.96 113.85
N ILE A 282 13.40 33.88 114.16
CA ILE A 282 12.74 33.66 115.43
C ILE A 282 13.78 33.39 116.56
N LEU A 283 14.83 32.56 116.32
CA LEU A 283 15.88 32.36 117.28
C LEU A 283 16.62 33.66 117.61
N ALA A 284 16.95 34.48 116.63
CA ALA A 284 17.61 35.76 116.75
C ALA A 284 16.72 36.77 117.56
N LEU A 285 15.39 36.74 117.32
CA LEU A 285 14.43 37.54 118.03
C LEU A 285 14.38 37.13 119.50
N ASN A 286 14.31 35.85 119.79
CA ASN A 286 14.34 35.39 121.15
C ASN A 286 15.63 35.71 121.87
N ALA A 287 16.79 35.63 121.23
CA ALA A 287 18.12 35.98 121.77
C ALA A 287 18.18 37.54 122.01
N ALA A 288 17.61 38.35 121.14
CA ALA A 288 17.56 39.83 121.27
C ALA A 288 16.69 40.22 122.48
N VAL A 289 15.55 39.53 122.69
CA VAL A 289 14.69 39.72 123.87
C VAL A 289 15.39 39.36 125.17
N GLU A 290 16.12 38.19 125.18
CA GLU A 290 16.84 37.72 126.43
C GLU A 290 18.09 38.59 126.71
N ALA A 291 18.75 39.15 125.67
CA ALA A 291 19.83 40.11 125.78
C ALA A 291 19.30 41.47 126.35
N ALA A 292 18.13 41.91 125.99
CA ALA A 292 17.43 43.07 126.52
C ALA A 292 17.09 42.83 127.98
N ARG A 293 16.72 41.62 128.32
CA ARG A 293 16.36 41.26 129.73
C ARG A 293 17.58 41.21 130.69
N ALA A 294 18.81 40.90 130.15
CA ALA A 294 20.06 40.97 130.88
C ALA A 294 20.65 42.38 131.13
N GLY A 295 19.99 43.43 130.65
CA GLY A 295 20.35 44.84 130.83
C GLY A 295 21.74 45.22 130.26
N GLU A 296 22.54 45.98 130.98
CA GLU A 296 23.88 46.43 130.52
C GLU A 296 24.85 45.23 130.18
N GLN A 297 24.72 44.09 130.75
CA GLN A 297 25.55 42.87 130.53
C GLN A 297 25.16 42.19 129.18
N GLY A 298 23.99 42.41 128.71
CA GLY A 298 23.50 41.80 127.45
C GLY A 298 23.76 42.65 126.20
N ARG A 299 24.32 43.85 126.22
CA ARG A 299 24.49 44.76 125.05
C ARG A 299 25.25 44.16 123.89
N GLY A 300 26.35 43.43 124.11
CA GLY A 300 27.12 42.75 123.11
C GLY A 300 26.32 41.62 122.37
N PHE A 301 25.55 40.83 123.16
CA PHE A 301 24.63 39.84 122.62
C PHE A 301 23.45 40.42 121.84
N ALA A 302 22.93 41.57 122.24
CA ALA A 302 21.86 42.25 121.50
C ALA A 302 22.28 42.70 120.13
N VAL A 303 23.52 43.21 119.90
CA VAL A 303 24.11 43.55 118.62
C VAL A 303 24.23 42.38 117.73
N VAL A 304 24.80 41.21 118.23
CA VAL A 304 24.95 39.97 117.51
C VAL A 304 23.61 39.42 117.09
N ALA A 305 22.62 39.42 118.05
CA ALA A 305 21.26 38.95 117.74
C ALA A 305 20.60 39.81 116.68
N GLY A 306 20.81 41.17 116.70
CA GLY A 306 20.35 42.04 115.65
C GLY A 306 20.97 41.76 114.29
N GLU A 307 22.27 41.49 114.18
CA GLU A 307 23.00 41.11 112.98
C GLU A 307 22.55 39.77 112.41
N VAL A 308 22.38 38.75 113.32
CA VAL A 308 21.85 37.38 112.88
C VAL A 308 20.44 37.50 112.36
N ARG A 309 19.57 38.38 112.97
CA ARG A 309 18.21 38.65 112.53
C ARG A 309 18.23 39.31 111.11
N ASN A 310 19.08 40.31 110.90
CA ASN A 310 19.24 40.91 109.59
C ASN A 310 19.68 39.96 108.53
N LEU A 311 20.69 39.09 108.83
CA LEU A 311 21.15 38.07 107.95
C LEU A 311 20.03 37.07 107.60
N ALA A 312 19.26 36.65 108.56
CA ALA A 312 18.10 35.74 108.41
C ALA A 312 17.04 36.36 107.50
N GLN A 313 16.74 37.65 107.63
CA GLN A 313 15.76 38.35 106.76
C GLN A 313 16.32 38.47 105.31
N ARG A 314 17.58 38.81 105.13
CA ARG A 314 18.26 38.82 103.84
C ARG A 314 18.28 37.42 103.19
N SER A 315 18.51 36.42 103.96
CA SER A 315 18.47 35.01 103.44
C SER A 315 17.08 34.61 102.96
N ALA A 316 16.03 34.97 103.73
CA ALA A 316 14.64 34.72 103.39
C ALA A 316 14.24 35.45 102.07
N SER A 317 14.68 36.75 101.92
CA SER A 317 14.42 37.51 100.69
C SER A 317 15.11 36.87 99.51
N ALA A 318 16.37 36.50 99.62
CA ALA A 318 17.11 35.83 98.57
C ALA A 318 16.50 34.46 98.19
N ALA A 319 16.07 33.66 99.19
CA ALA A 319 15.32 32.40 98.94
C ALA A 319 14.02 32.66 98.15
N THR A 320 13.25 33.70 98.48
CA THR A 320 12.02 34.05 97.80
C THR A 320 12.31 34.47 96.34
N GLU A 321 13.37 35.22 96.09
CA GLU A 321 13.81 35.62 94.76
C GLU A 321 14.23 34.43 93.87
N ILE A 322 15.03 33.51 94.48
CA ILE A 322 15.41 32.24 93.83
C ILE A 322 14.15 31.42 93.49
N LYS A 323 13.18 31.33 94.40
CA LYS A 323 11.92 30.61 94.19
C LYS A 323 11.12 31.18 93.00
N GLN A 324 11.07 32.49 92.85
CA GLN A 324 10.47 33.15 91.70
C GLN A 324 11.16 32.84 90.39
N LEU A 325 12.52 32.87 90.35
CA LEU A 325 13.33 32.52 89.17
C LEU A 325 13.15 31.07 88.76
N ILE A 326 13.11 30.13 89.78
CA ILE A 326 12.86 28.73 89.53
C ILE A 326 11.46 28.49 88.99
N THR A 327 10.46 29.19 89.50
CA THR A 327 9.08 29.08 89.02
C THR A 327 8.97 29.55 87.58
N ALA A 328 9.64 30.68 87.22
CA ALA A 328 9.70 31.19 85.87
C ALA A 328 10.46 30.24 84.89
N SER A 329 11.56 29.64 85.39
CA SER A 329 12.34 28.62 84.64
C SER A 329 11.53 27.35 84.38
N LEU A 330 10.77 26.87 85.31
CA LEU A 330 9.86 25.70 85.18
C LEU A 330 8.82 25.98 84.05
N ALA A 331 8.23 27.17 84.04
CA ALA A 331 7.24 27.53 83.02
C ALA A 331 7.89 27.55 81.60
N GLN A 332 9.10 28.07 81.47
CA GLN A 332 9.85 28.06 80.21
C GLN A 332 10.25 26.66 79.77
N VAL A 333 10.69 25.81 80.68
CA VAL A 333 11.02 24.40 80.38
C VAL A 333 9.77 23.63 79.92
N GLN A 334 8.63 23.83 80.55
CA GLN A 334 7.38 23.19 80.17
C GLN A 334 6.92 23.67 78.76
N ALA A 335 7.04 24.96 78.48
CA ALA A 335 6.75 25.49 77.13
C ALA A 335 7.71 24.90 76.07
N GLY A 336 9.03 24.83 76.37
CA GLY A 336 10.02 24.22 75.51
C GLY A 336 9.75 22.73 75.26
N ALA A 337 9.40 21.94 76.27
CA ALA A 337 9.02 20.54 76.13
C ALA A 337 7.78 20.36 75.23
N LYS A 338 6.77 21.22 75.38
CA LYS A 338 5.59 21.19 74.52
C LYS A 338 5.92 21.43 73.05
N LEU A 339 6.78 22.43 72.77
CA LEU A 339 7.26 22.72 71.39
C LEU A 339 8.07 21.56 70.83
N ALA A 340 8.92 20.95 71.63
CA ALA A 340 9.69 19.78 71.19
C ALA A 340 8.77 18.61 70.84
N VAL A 341 7.77 18.31 71.61
CA VAL A 341 6.75 17.25 71.31
C VAL A 341 6.01 17.56 70.00
N GLN A 342 5.64 18.83 69.76
CA GLN A 342 5.00 19.22 68.49
C GLN A 342 5.95 19.06 67.33
N ALA A 343 7.23 19.43 67.44
CA ALA A 343 8.23 19.22 66.39
C ALA A 343 8.43 17.74 66.08
N GLY A 344 8.39 16.85 67.11
CA GLY A 344 8.44 15.42 66.93
C GLY A 344 7.24 14.86 66.16
N ALA A 345 6.05 15.35 66.45
CA ALA A 345 4.82 14.99 65.71
C ALA A 345 4.91 15.41 64.26
N SER A 346 5.34 16.66 63.98
CA SER A 346 5.55 17.16 62.60
C SER A 346 6.64 16.33 61.84
N SER A 347 7.69 15.91 62.48
CA SER A 347 8.70 15.01 61.87
C SER A 347 8.12 13.65 61.51
N THR A 348 7.21 13.11 62.27
CA THR A 348 6.51 11.83 61.98
C THR A 348 5.55 12.01 60.81
N GLU A 349 4.80 13.11 60.73
CA GLU A 349 3.91 13.43 59.59
C GLU A 349 4.72 13.60 58.30
N MET A 350 5.89 14.28 58.39
CA MET A 350 6.83 14.40 57.25
C MET A 350 7.31 13.07 56.74
N LEU A 351 7.66 12.11 57.64
CA LEU A 351 8.04 10.76 57.22
C LEU A 351 6.94 10.03 56.49
N GLY A 352 5.68 10.19 56.89
CA GLY A 352 4.51 9.65 56.17
C GLY A 352 4.34 10.22 54.78
N ALA A 353 4.49 11.55 54.64
CA ALA A 353 4.40 12.21 53.32
C ALA A 353 5.54 11.77 52.39
N VAL A 354 6.76 11.69 52.92
CA VAL A 354 7.96 11.24 52.17
C VAL A 354 7.79 9.81 51.67
N GLN A 355 7.22 8.92 52.49
CA GLN A 355 6.90 7.55 52.05
C GLN A 355 5.87 7.53 50.93
N GLY A 356 4.87 8.41 50.94
CA GLY A 356 3.90 8.56 49.86
C GLY A 356 4.57 8.95 48.54
N VAL A 357 5.50 9.91 48.58
CA VAL A 357 6.29 10.31 47.40
C VAL A 357 7.11 9.16 46.83
N ARG A 358 7.73 8.36 47.71
CA ARG A 358 8.50 7.19 47.28
C ARG A 358 7.65 6.19 46.53
N ASN A 359 6.45 5.87 47.01
CA ASN A 359 5.53 4.95 46.37
C ASN A 359 5.14 5.45 44.98
N ILE A 360 4.86 6.76 44.82
CA ILE A 360 4.57 7.39 43.52
C ILE A 360 5.77 7.28 42.56
N MET A 361 7.01 7.48 43.05
CA MET A 361 8.20 7.31 42.19
C MET A 361 8.41 5.87 41.73
N GLU A 362 8.11 4.90 42.55
CA GLU A 362 8.16 3.48 42.19
C GLU A 362 7.09 3.14 41.13
N GLU A 363 5.87 3.70 41.26
CA GLU A 363 4.81 3.56 40.26
C GLU A 363 5.20 4.21 38.91
N ILE A 364 5.77 5.42 38.93
CA ILE A 364 6.24 6.10 37.70
C ILE A 364 7.34 5.29 37.03
N ALA A 365 8.31 4.79 37.77
CA ALA A 365 9.40 3.96 37.19
C ALA A 365 8.85 2.65 36.61
N SER A 366 7.82 2.05 37.21
CA SER A 366 7.16 0.85 36.67
C SER A 366 6.37 1.15 35.42
N ALA A 367 5.56 2.22 35.39
CA ALA A 367 4.79 2.66 34.25
C ALA A 367 5.71 3.06 33.06
N SER A 368 6.83 3.73 33.34
CA SER A 368 7.81 4.10 32.31
C SER A 368 8.47 2.86 31.67
N ARG A 369 8.72 1.81 32.44
CA ARG A 369 9.24 0.54 31.86
C ARG A 369 8.20 -0.14 30.97
N GLU A 370 6.94 -0.16 31.37
CA GLU A 370 5.85 -0.70 30.55
C GLU A 370 5.64 0.13 29.26
N GLN A 371 5.70 1.47 29.35
CA GLN A 371 5.68 2.35 28.18
C GLN A 371 6.85 2.08 27.24
N SER A 372 8.07 1.87 27.76
CA SER A 372 9.24 1.53 26.93
C SER A 372 9.03 0.23 26.15
N HIS A 373 8.44 -0.78 26.78
CA HIS A 373 8.08 -2.03 26.10
C HIS A 373 7.00 -1.80 25.03
N GLY A 374 5.97 -1.00 25.30
CA GLY A 374 4.94 -0.64 24.34
C GLY A 374 5.50 0.11 23.13
N ILE A 375 6.41 1.07 23.36
CA ILE A 375 7.11 1.81 22.30
C ILE A 375 7.93 0.88 21.41
N ALA A 376 8.62 -0.11 22.00
CA ALA A 376 9.36 -1.11 21.21
C ALA A 376 8.43 -1.93 20.30
N GLN A 377 7.23 -2.29 20.75
CA GLN A 377 6.24 -2.99 19.93
C GLN A 377 5.71 -2.10 18.79
N VAL A 378 5.43 -0.82 19.06
CA VAL A 378 5.01 0.14 18.03
C VAL A 378 6.13 0.33 17.00
N ASN A 379 7.40 0.40 17.42
CA ASN A 379 8.52 0.53 16.50
C ASN A 379 8.66 -0.67 15.55
N MET A 380 8.43 -1.89 16.04
CA MET A 380 8.35 -3.08 15.19
C MET A 380 7.22 -2.98 14.15
N ALA A 381 6.04 -2.50 14.57
CA ALA A 381 4.92 -2.30 13.65
C ALA A 381 5.21 -1.23 12.59
N VAL A 382 5.88 -0.14 12.95
CA VAL A 382 6.31 0.91 12.00
C VAL A 382 7.32 0.35 11.00
N THR A 383 8.27 -0.47 11.44
CA THR A 383 9.23 -1.14 10.53
C THR A 383 8.50 -2.06 9.55
N GLN A 384 7.51 -2.82 10.01
CA GLN A 384 6.71 -3.68 9.13
C GLN A 384 5.88 -2.86 8.13
N MET A 385 5.35 -1.71 8.55
CA MET A 385 4.65 -0.78 7.63
C MET A 385 5.59 -0.19 6.58
N ASP A 386 6.85 0.07 6.93
CA ASP A 386 7.86 0.54 5.98
C ASP A 386 8.15 -0.53 4.91
N GLU A 387 8.31 -1.80 5.29
CA GLU A 387 8.47 -2.91 4.35
C GLU A 387 7.28 -3.02 3.38
N VAL A 388 6.05 -2.91 3.90
CA VAL A 388 4.82 -2.92 3.06
C VAL A 388 4.80 -1.72 2.11
N THR A 389 5.22 -0.54 2.58
CA THR A 389 5.26 0.67 1.76
C THR A 389 6.28 0.56 0.63
N GLN A 390 7.46 0.01 0.89
CA GLN A 390 8.47 -0.28 -0.14
C GLN A 390 7.97 -1.35 -1.13
N HIS A 391 7.29 -2.37 -0.65
CA HIS A 391 6.68 -3.39 -1.52
C HIS A 391 5.58 -2.78 -2.42
N ASN A 392 4.76 -1.88 -1.89
CA ASN A 392 3.76 -1.17 -2.68
C ASN A 392 4.41 -0.30 -3.77
N ALA A 393 5.52 0.38 -3.48
CA ALA A 393 6.27 1.14 -4.47
C ALA A 393 6.75 0.24 -5.63
N ALA A 394 7.32 -0.93 -5.33
CA ALA A 394 7.74 -1.89 -6.32
C ALA A 394 6.57 -2.44 -7.17
N LEU A 395 5.42 -2.72 -6.52
CA LEU A 395 4.21 -3.16 -7.22
C LEU A 395 3.65 -2.08 -8.15
N VAL A 396 3.72 -0.81 -7.77
CA VAL A 396 3.31 0.33 -8.61
C VAL A 396 4.18 0.41 -9.86
N GLU A 397 5.49 0.28 -9.73
CA GLU A 397 6.41 0.25 -10.88
C GLU A 397 6.09 -0.91 -11.82
N GLU A 398 5.94 -2.13 -11.30
CA GLU A 398 5.61 -3.31 -12.10
C GLU A 398 4.25 -3.19 -12.79
N SER A 399 3.22 -2.72 -12.07
CA SER A 399 1.87 -2.51 -12.61
C SER A 399 1.85 -1.43 -13.69
N THR A 400 2.64 -0.36 -13.53
CA THR A 400 2.78 0.71 -14.53
C THR A 400 3.44 0.19 -15.81
N ALA A 401 4.52 -0.59 -15.69
CA ALA A 401 5.19 -1.22 -16.82
C ALA A 401 4.27 -2.21 -17.56
N THR A 402 3.50 -2.99 -16.80
CA THR A 402 2.52 -3.94 -17.34
C THR A 402 1.38 -3.21 -18.10
N SER A 403 0.85 -2.12 -17.53
CA SER A 403 -0.19 -1.31 -18.18
C SER A 403 0.30 -0.67 -19.47
N ALA A 404 1.54 -0.16 -19.50
CA ALA A 404 2.16 0.37 -20.70
C ALA A 404 2.34 -0.71 -21.77
N SER A 405 2.76 -1.92 -21.39
CA SER A 405 2.88 -3.07 -22.30
C SER A 405 1.54 -3.51 -22.86
N LEU A 406 0.47 -3.53 -22.05
CA LEU A 406 -0.89 -3.84 -22.49
C LEU A 406 -1.39 -2.80 -23.49
N GLN A 407 -1.11 -1.53 -23.28
CA GLN A 407 -1.48 -0.45 -24.19
C GLN A 407 -0.77 -0.59 -25.53
N ASP A 408 0.53 -0.90 -25.55
CA ASP A 408 1.29 -1.13 -26.80
C ASP A 408 0.76 -2.35 -27.54
N GLN A 409 0.51 -3.47 -26.87
CA GLN A 409 -0.07 -4.67 -27.47
C GLN A 409 -1.46 -4.39 -28.06
N THR A 410 -2.28 -3.60 -27.37
CA THR A 410 -3.61 -3.23 -27.85
C THR A 410 -3.52 -2.38 -29.12
N LEU A 411 -2.58 -1.43 -29.18
CA LEU A 411 -2.33 -0.64 -30.37
C LEU A 411 -1.86 -1.50 -31.56
N GLN A 412 -0.97 -2.45 -31.32
CA GLN A 412 -0.53 -3.39 -32.37
C GLN A 412 -1.68 -4.25 -32.90
N LEU A 413 -2.54 -4.73 -32.01
CA LEU A 413 -3.73 -5.51 -32.39
C LEU A 413 -4.75 -4.64 -33.16
N GLU A 414 -4.95 -3.39 -32.74
CA GLU A 414 -5.79 -2.42 -33.45
C GLU A 414 -5.27 -2.17 -34.87
N GLN A 415 -3.97 -1.97 -35.03
CA GLN A 415 -3.32 -1.81 -36.35
C GLN A 415 -3.50 -3.06 -37.22
N ALA A 416 -3.34 -4.26 -36.65
CA ALA A 416 -3.59 -5.51 -37.38
C ALA A 416 -5.05 -5.64 -37.82
N MET A 417 -6.00 -5.23 -36.98
CA MET A 417 -7.43 -5.24 -37.32
C MET A 417 -7.86 -4.09 -38.22
N ALA A 418 -7.07 -3.01 -38.35
CA ALA A 418 -7.35 -1.92 -39.26
C ALA A 418 -7.34 -2.36 -40.75
N LEU A 419 -6.68 -3.49 -41.03
CA LEU A 419 -6.71 -4.12 -42.36
C LEU A 419 -8.12 -4.56 -42.79
N PHE A 420 -9.00 -4.86 -41.84
CA PHE A 420 -10.38 -5.25 -42.14
C PHE A 420 -11.26 -4.00 -42.23
N LYS A 421 -11.81 -3.76 -43.40
CA LYS A 421 -12.78 -2.67 -43.63
C LYS A 421 -14.18 -3.14 -43.20
N LEU A 422 -14.69 -2.54 -42.15
CA LEU A 422 -16.08 -2.70 -41.72
C LEU A 422 -16.85 -1.49 -42.30
N GLY A 423 -17.80 -1.72 -43.17
CA GLY A 423 -18.72 -0.67 -43.63
C GLY A 423 -19.44 -0.04 -42.41
N SER A 424 -19.75 1.24 -42.51
CA SER A 424 -20.64 1.87 -41.54
C SER A 424 -21.98 1.12 -41.56
N VAL A 425 -22.30 0.46 -40.43
CA VAL A 425 -23.65 -0.04 -40.23
C VAL A 425 -24.55 1.19 -40.11
N VAL A 426 -25.21 1.51 -41.21
CA VAL A 426 -26.36 2.44 -41.15
C VAL A 426 -27.44 1.68 -40.38
N HIS A 427 -27.62 2.06 -39.13
CA HIS A 427 -28.76 1.61 -38.32
C HIS A 427 -30.04 2.27 -38.82
#